data_92d8c8f9628b87791257386b50b7c110
#
_entry.id   92d8c8f9628b87791257386b50b7c110
#
_cell.length_a   1.000
_cell.length_b   1.000
_cell.length_c   1.000
_cell.angle_alpha   90.00
_cell.angle_beta   90.00
_cell.angle_gamma   90.00
#
_symmetry.space_group_name_H-M   'P 1'
#
loop_
_entity.id
_entity.type
_entity.pdbx_description
1 polymer ?
#
loop_
_entity_poly.entity_id
_entity_poly.type
_entity_poly.pdbx_seq_one_letter_code
_entity_poly.pdbx_strand_id
1 'polypeptide(L)'
;MTEKAVVPVTRRVAIAAGLAGAALGAAALPTAQGTVDPGPSSERKRSAGAAERQPVVFLPHGGGPWPFVESGIGSKAEQAELASYLRSVASVPPVPPKAVLVISAHWEEALPTVMNGEKPPLLYDYYGFPPESYQITWPAPGEPALARRVRELLGGAGFDSAENAERGFDHGTFVPLKLVYPEANVPTVQLSLKRGLDPREHIALGRALAPLRDEGVFIVGSGMTFHNLRAFGPQSSQAAEAFDGWLRASIDLPQSEREQRLSDWSSAPSARLVHPREEHLLPLMVIAGAAGADRAHVPYNGTIRDLRLSAYHFG
;
A
#
# COMPACT_ATOMS: atom_id res chain seq x y z
N MET A 1 -51.53 -28.65 -29.17
CA MET A 1 -52.11 -27.47 -29.83
C MET A 1 -51.42 -26.28 -29.17
N THR A 2 -50.64 -25.47 -29.75
CA THR A 2 -50.09 -25.19 -31.10
C THR A 2 -48.78 -24.43 -30.89
N GLU A 3 -47.81 -24.90 -31.57
CA GLU A 3 -46.48 -24.33 -31.77
C GLU A 3 -46.56 -23.00 -32.55
N LYS A 4 -45.74 -21.99 -32.22
CA LYS A 4 -45.30 -20.99 -33.20
C LYS A 4 -43.89 -20.53 -32.95
N ALA A 5 -43.07 -20.80 -33.93
CA ALA A 5 -41.71 -20.42 -34.14
C ALA A 5 -41.51 -18.91 -34.33
N VAL A 6 -40.32 -18.39 -33.93
CA VAL A 6 -39.84 -17.08 -34.30
C VAL A 6 -38.46 -17.19 -34.94
N VAL A 7 -38.34 -16.60 -36.12
CA VAL A 7 -37.21 -16.55 -37.05
C VAL A 7 -36.24 -15.43 -36.67
N PRO A 8 -34.90 -15.59 -36.85
CA PRO A 8 -33.91 -14.52 -36.58
C PRO A 8 -33.69 -13.62 -37.82
N VAL A 9 -33.48 -12.32 -37.58
CA VAL A 9 -33.07 -11.33 -38.60
C VAL A 9 -31.60 -10.95 -38.37
N THR A 10 -30.75 -11.37 -39.30
CA THR A 10 -29.39 -10.92 -39.46
C THR A 10 -29.35 -9.69 -40.37
N ARG A 11 -28.67 -8.59 -39.94
CA ARG A 11 -28.23 -7.53 -40.83
C ARG A 11 -26.72 -7.40 -40.79
N ARG A 12 -26.08 -7.76 -41.89
CA ARG A 12 -24.70 -7.42 -42.24
C ARG A 12 -24.68 -5.99 -42.84
N VAL A 13 -23.75 -5.17 -42.37
CA VAL A 13 -23.39 -3.90 -43.06
C VAL A 13 -21.93 -4.06 -43.52
N ALA A 14 -21.75 -3.90 -44.82
CA ALA A 14 -20.45 -3.91 -45.49
C ALA A 14 -19.80 -2.53 -45.43
N ILE A 15 -18.50 -2.47 -45.21
CA ILE A 15 -17.68 -1.28 -45.31
C ILE A 15 -16.93 -1.34 -46.63
N ALA A 16 -17.11 -0.32 -47.46
CA ALA A 16 -16.41 -0.14 -48.71
C ALA A 16 -15.09 0.62 -48.49
N ALA A 17 -14.00 0.07 -49.04
CA ALA A 17 -12.70 0.71 -49.13
C ALA A 17 -12.67 1.68 -50.32
N GLY A 18 -12.18 2.90 -50.07
CA GLY A 18 -11.85 3.89 -51.10
C GLY A 18 -10.36 4.18 -51.12
N LEU A 19 -9.68 3.70 -52.16
CA LEU A 19 -8.30 4.06 -52.49
C LEU A 19 -8.35 5.32 -53.42
N ALA A 20 -7.58 6.35 -53.06
CA ALA A 20 -7.22 7.41 -54.03
C ALA A 20 -5.75 7.76 -53.78
N GLY A 21 -4.91 7.38 -54.76
CA GLY A 21 -3.53 7.79 -54.87
C GLY A 21 -3.38 9.12 -55.55
N ALA A 22 -2.33 9.87 -55.22
CA ALA A 22 -1.77 10.93 -56.05
C ALA A 22 -0.28 11.06 -55.77
N ALA A 23 0.49 11.10 -56.86
CA ALA A 23 1.93 11.01 -56.93
C ALA A 23 2.59 12.38 -57.05
N LEU A 24 3.91 12.41 -56.72
CA LEU A 24 5.01 13.17 -57.26
C LEU A 24 5.13 14.69 -57.02
N GLY A 25 6.22 15.04 -56.36
CA GLY A 25 6.86 16.35 -56.37
C GLY A 25 8.19 16.33 -55.64
N ALA A 26 9.26 15.91 -56.36
CA ALA A 26 10.60 16.05 -55.86
C ALA A 26 11.11 17.50 -56.05
N ALA A 27 11.51 18.17 -54.99
CA ALA A 27 12.28 19.39 -55.00
C ALA A 27 13.48 19.25 -54.08
N ALA A 28 14.66 19.25 -54.65
CA ALA A 28 15.92 19.28 -53.97
C ALA A 28 16.19 20.69 -53.41
N LEU A 29 16.63 20.79 -52.14
CA LEU A 29 17.15 22.01 -51.55
C LEU A 29 18.53 21.72 -50.89
N PRO A 30 19.41 22.73 -50.82
CA PRO A 30 20.83 22.52 -50.64
C PRO A 30 21.26 22.20 -49.20
N THR A 31 22.32 21.43 -49.08
CA THR A 31 23.01 21.13 -47.84
C THR A 31 23.70 22.38 -47.29
N ALA A 32 23.23 22.88 -46.16
CA ALA A 32 24.00 23.77 -45.31
C ALA A 32 24.56 22.92 -44.15
N GLN A 33 25.87 22.68 -44.15
CA GLN A 33 26.62 22.15 -43.03
C GLN A 33 26.75 23.24 -41.95
N GLY A 34 25.83 23.25 -40.99
CA GLY A 34 25.96 23.99 -39.76
C GLY A 34 26.55 23.08 -38.69
N THR A 35 27.78 23.34 -38.30
CA THR A 35 28.39 22.78 -37.09
C THR A 35 27.63 23.25 -35.90
N VAL A 36 26.82 22.37 -35.30
CA VAL A 36 26.16 22.61 -34.02
C VAL A 36 27.17 22.30 -32.94
N ASP A 37 27.67 23.38 -32.32
CA ASP A 37 28.43 23.32 -31.07
C ASP A 37 27.55 22.68 -29.99
N PRO A 38 27.94 21.57 -29.31
CA PRO A 38 27.16 21.06 -28.17
C PRO A 38 27.38 22.00 -27.00
N GLY A 39 26.45 22.92 -26.84
CA GLY A 39 26.39 23.75 -25.64
C GLY A 39 26.42 22.89 -24.37
N PRO A 40 26.94 23.40 -23.27
CA PRO A 40 27.16 22.62 -22.05
C PRO A 40 25.83 22.02 -21.57
N SER A 41 25.80 20.68 -21.51
CA SER A 41 24.74 19.93 -20.83
C SER A 41 24.58 20.53 -19.44
N SER A 42 23.43 21.11 -19.18
CA SER A 42 23.04 21.52 -17.82
C SER A 42 22.90 20.26 -16.98
N GLU A 43 24.02 19.70 -16.54
CA GLU A 43 24.04 18.86 -15.37
C GLU A 43 23.42 19.68 -14.24
N ARG A 44 22.15 19.44 -13.95
CA ARG A 44 21.54 19.88 -12.72
C ARG A 44 22.41 19.33 -11.60
N LYS A 45 23.28 20.15 -11.02
CA LYS A 45 24.01 19.87 -9.80
C LYS A 45 22.96 19.47 -8.78
N ARG A 46 22.81 18.17 -8.51
CA ARG A 46 22.08 17.67 -7.33
C ARG A 46 22.79 18.34 -6.15
N SER A 47 22.06 19.14 -5.40
CA SER A 47 22.57 19.77 -4.19
C SER A 47 22.94 18.63 -3.23
N ALA A 48 24.23 18.47 -2.99
CA ALA A 48 24.72 17.56 -1.97
C ALA A 48 24.17 18.03 -0.62
N GLY A 49 23.20 17.27 -0.03
CA GLY A 49 22.74 17.55 1.31
C GLY A 49 21.25 17.35 1.63
N ALA A 50 20.35 17.28 0.66
CA ALA A 50 18.97 16.83 0.95
C ALA A 50 18.96 15.31 0.98
N ALA A 51 18.67 14.71 2.13
CA ALA A 51 18.35 13.27 2.20
C ALA A 51 17.23 13.00 1.20
N GLU A 52 17.39 11.97 0.34
CA GLU A 52 16.30 11.61 -0.57
C GLU A 52 15.09 11.21 0.27
N ARG A 53 13.95 11.86 0.02
CA ARG A 53 12.71 11.66 0.76
C ARG A 53 12.25 10.21 0.62
N GLN A 54 11.95 9.58 1.75
CA GLN A 54 11.46 8.20 1.74
C GLN A 54 10.04 8.11 1.17
N PRO A 55 9.73 7.08 0.40
CA PRO A 55 8.37 6.79 -0.03
C PRO A 55 7.50 6.38 1.17
N VAL A 56 6.20 6.22 0.95
CA VAL A 56 5.30 5.56 1.90
C VAL A 56 4.54 4.46 1.19
N VAL A 57 4.29 3.36 1.89
CA VAL A 57 3.63 2.19 1.29
C VAL A 57 2.50 1.66 2.15
N PHE A 58 1.44 1.22 1.50
CA PHE A 58 0.44 0.34 2.09
C PHE A 58 0.61 -1.06 1.48
N LEU A 59 0.67 -2.06 2.34
CA LEU A 59 0.87 -3.44 1.91
C LEU A 59 -0.11 -4.41 2.59
N PRO A 60 -0.57 -5.45 1.88
CA PRO A 60 -1.31 -6.55 2.46
C PRO A 60 -0.36 -7.49 3.22
N HIS A 61 -0.63 -7.74 4.51
CA HIS A 61 0.24 -8.56 5.35
C HIS A 61 -0.06 -10.06 5.31
N GLY A 62 -1.13 -10.47 4.61
CA GLY A 62 -1.53 -11.87 4.55
C GLY A 62 -2.32 -12.31 5.77
N GLY A 63 -2.26 -13.59 6.12
CA GLY A 63 -3.03 -14.18 7.22
C GLY A 63 -2.17 -14.96 8.20
N GLY A 64 -2.10 -14.53 9.44
CA GLY A 64 -1.37 -15.19 10.52
C GLY A 64 0.12 -15.42 10.19
N PRO A 65 0.66 -16.65 10.40
CA PRO A 65 2.08 -16.96 10.21
C PRO A 65 2.51 -17.14 8.74
N TRP A 66 1.61 -16.94 7.78
CA TRP A 66 1.93 -17.02 6.36
C TRP A 66 3.06 -16.02 5.98
N PRO A 67 4.01 -16.34 5.08
CA PRO A 67 4.19 -17.59 4.35
C PRO A 67 5.16 -18.56 5.04
N PHE A 68 5.51 -18.33 6.29
CA PHE A 68 6.53 -19.13 7.00
C PHE A 68 6.01 -20.48 7.46
N VAL A 69 4.69 -20.60 7.56
CA VAL A 69 3.98 -21.85 7.87
C VAL A 69 2.81 -21.99 6.90
N GLU A 70 2.59 -23.21 6.42
CA GLU A 70 1.47 -23.48 5.52
C GLU A 70 0.14 -23.32 6.27
N SER A 71 -0.63 -22.32 5.87
CA SER A 71 -1.89 -21.95 6.53
C SER A 71 -3.14 -22.47 5.82
N GLY A 72 -2.99 -23.03 4.60
CA GLY A 72 -4.12 -23.41 3.75
C GLY A 72 -4.95 -22.21 3.22
N ILE A 73 -4.46 -21.00 3.38
CA ILE A 73 -5.13 -19.78 2.92
C ILE A 73 -4.66 -19.45 1.49
N GLY A 74 -5.56 -19.61 0.52
CA GLY A 74 -5.25 -19.40 -0.90
C GLY A 74 -4.42 -20.52 -1.53
N SER A 75 -4.18 -20.42 -2.82
CA SER A 75 -3.32 -21.33 -3.57
C SER A 75 -1.84 -21.01 -3.34
N LYS A 76 -0.95 -21.98 -3.59
CA LYS A 76 0.50 -21.76 -3.52
C LYS A 76 0.97 -20.68 -4.49
N ALA A 77 0.32 -20.54 -5.65
CA ALA A 77 0.65 -19.51 -6.65
C ALA A 77 0.32 -18.11 -6.12
N GLU A 78 -0.89 -17.90 -5.60
CA GLU A 78 -1.32 -16.63 -5.00
C GLU A 78 -0.41 -16.24 -3.81
N GLN A 79 -0.10 -17.21 -2.97
CA GLN A 79 0.82 -17.00 -1.85
C GLN A 79 2.23 -16.61 -2.31
N ALA A 80 2.77 -17.28 -3.36
CA ALA A 80 4.08 -16.98 -3.90
C ALA A 80 4.13 -15.58 -4.56
N GLU A 81 3.07 -15.18 -5.23
CA GLU A 81 2.94 -13.85 -5.84
C GLU A 81 2.98 -12.75 -4.78
N LEU A 82 2.16 -12.86 -3.73
CA LEU A 82 2.17 -11.90 -2.62
C LEU A 82 3.53 -11.87 -1.90
N ALA A 83 4.13 -13.02 -1.65
CA ALA A 83 5.45 -13.09 -1.02
C ALA A 83 6.55 -12.47 -1.90
N SER A 84 6.48 -12.64 -3.22
CA SER A 84 7.39 -12.02 -4.18
C SER A 84 7.26 -10.50 -4.15
N TYR A 85 6.03 -9.99 -4.15
CA TYR A 85 5.77 -8.57 -3.99
C TYR A 85 6.37 -8.05 -2.68
N LEU A 86 6.08 -8.68 -1.53
CA LEU A 86 6.59 -8.22 -0.23
C LEU A 86 8.12 -8.17 -0.20
N ARG A 87 8.80 -9.16 -0.79
CA ARG A 87 10.28 -9.11 -0.91
C ARG A 87 10.78 -7.95 -1.74
N SER A 88 10.02 -7.52 -2.75
CA SER A 88 10.40 -6.39 -3.61
C SER A 88 10.31 -5.04 -2.90
N VAL A 89 9.56 -4.94 -1.80
CA VAL A 89 9.36 -3.69 -1.05
C VAL A 89 10.67 -3.13 -0.50
N ALA A 90 11.66 -3.96 -0.20
CA ALA A 90 12.98 -3.52 0.24
C ALA A 90 13.70 -2.59 -0.75
N SER A 91 13.37 -2.69 -2.05
CA SER A 91 13.96 -1.87 -3.11
C SER A 91 13.16 -0.60 -3.44
N VAL A 92 12.06 -0.34 -2.74
CA VAL A 92 11.23 0.86 -2.95
C VAL A 92 11.90 2.14 -2.41
N PRO A 93 12.51 2.14 -1.22
CA PRO A 93 13.30 3.27 -0.76
C PRO A 93 14.50 3.56 -1.69
N PRO A 94 14.69 4.82 -2.14
CA PRO A 94 15.80 5.21 -3.02
C PRO A 94 17.16 5.10 -2.32
N VAL A 95 17.17 5.19 -1.00
CA VAL A 95 18.31 4.93 -0.12
C VAL A 95 17.86 4.08 1.07
N PRO A 96 18.73 3.27 1.67
CA PRO A 96 18.37 2.47 2.84
C PRO A 96 17.74 3.34 3.92
N PRO A 97 16.56 2.97 4.46
CA PRO A 97 15.93 3.76 5.51
C PRO A 97 16.72 3.65 6.81
N LYS A 98 16.75 4.75 7.58
CA LYS A 98 17.34 4.76 8.92
C LYS A 98 16.50 3.96 9.91
N ALA A 99 15.18 3.95 9.72
CA ALA A 99 14.22 3.19 10.50
C ALA A 99 12.92 3.01 9.72
N VAL A 100 12.10 2.08 10.17
CA VAL A 100 10.73 1.85 9.66
C VAL A 100 9.72 2.23 10.73
N LEU A 101 8.70 3.00 10.34
CA LEU A 101 7.50 3.24 11.15
C LEU A 101 6.35 2.42 10.55
N VAL A 102 5.80 1.47 11.31
CA VAL A 102 4.67 0.63 10.88
C VAL A 102 3.38 1.06 11.55
N ILE A 103 2.34 1.26 10.78
CA ILE A 103 0.97 1.38 11.25
C ILE A 103 0.30 0.04 11.01
N SER A 104 0.05 -0.74 12.07
CA SER A 104 -0.53 -2.07 11.97
C SER A 104 -2.03 -2.04 12.26
N ALA A 105 -2.79 -2.78 11.46
CA ALA A 105 -4.22 -3.03 11.69
C ALA A 105 -4.52 -3.80 12.99
N HIS A 106 -3.51 -4.44 13.59
CA HIS A 106 -3.63 -5.33 14.75
C HIS A 106 -3.38 -4.65 16.10
N TRP A 107 -3.25 -3.32 16.09
CA TRP A 107 -3.08 -2.59 17.34
C TRP A 107 -3.96 -1.35 17.41
N GLU A 108 -4.87 -1.31 18.37
CA GLU A 108 -5.81 -0.21 18.60
C GLU A 108 -5.74 0.27 20.03
N GLU A 109 -5.59 1.59 20.21
CA GLU A 109 -5.55 2.24 21.51
C GLU A 109 -6.48 3.44 21.58
N ALA A 110 -6.79 3.90 22.79
CA ALA A 110 -7.63 5.08 23.00
C ALA A 110 -6.99 6.35 22.41
N LEU A 111 -5.68 6.46 22.51
CA LEU A 111 -4.84 7.47 21.89
C LEU A 111 -3.87 6.81 20.91
N PRO A 112 -3.39 7.49 19.86
CA PRO A 112 -2.28 7.01 19.07
C PRO A 112 -1.10 6.68 20.00
N THR A 113 -0.75 5.40 20.07
CA THR A 113 0.26 4.89 21.01
C THR A 113 1.44 4.36 20.22
N VAL A 114 2.63 4.81 20.55
CA VAL A 114 3.85 4.41 19.86
C VAL A 114 4.64 3.41 20.70
N MET A 115 5.15 2.36 20.06
CA MET A 115 6.05 1.41 20.68
C MET A 115 7.43 2.04 20.88
N ASN A 116 7.99 1.99 22.10
CA ASN A 116 9.27 2.61 22.44
C ASN A 116 10.27 1.68 23.12
N GLY A 117 10.05 0.36 23.11
CA GLY A 117 11.01 -0.61 23.60
C GLY A 117 12.23 -0.72 22.66
N GLU A 118 13.44 -0.87 23.24
CA GLU A 118 14.68 -1.03 22.45
C GLU A 118 14.78 -2.42 21.79
N LYS A 119 14.23 -3.44 22.42
CA LYS A 119 14.26 -4.84 21.97
C LYS A 119 12.86 -5.45 22.07
N PRO A 120 11.94 -5.06 21.17
CA PRO A 120 10.57 -5.53 21.24
C PRO A 120 10.50 -7.04 21.01
N PRO A 121 9.71 -7.79 21.78
CA PRO A 121 9.42 -9.17 21.48
C PRO A 121 8.51 -9.30 20.27
N LEU A 122 8.31 -10.52 19.75
CA LEU A 122 7.20 -10.79 18.83
C LEU A 122 5.93 -11.09 19.63
N LEU A 123 4.81 -10.56 19.14
CA LEU A 123 3.48 -10.86 19.63
C LEU A 123 2.79 -11.77 18.62
N TYR A 124 2.62 -13.04 18.97
CA TYR A 124 1.89 -14.00 18.14
C TYR A 124 0.39 -13.84 18.41
N ASP A 125 -0.20 -12.84 17.79
CA ASP A 125 -1.61 -12.44 17.94
C ASP A 125 -2.58 -13.26 17.06
N TYR A 126 -2.17 -14.47 16.70
CA TYR A 126 -2.96 -15.46 15.98
C TYR A 126 -3.03 -16.76 16.78
N TYR A 127 -3.98 -17.62 16.46
CA TYR A 127 -4.22 -18.89 17.16
C TYR A 127 -4.69 -19.97 16.19
N GLY A 128 -4.59 -21.25 16.65
CA GLY A 128 -5.05 -22.40 15.87
C GLY A 128 -4.08 -22.84 14.77
N PHE A 129 -2.87 -22.32 14.74
CA PHE A 129 -1.81 -22.73 13.80
C PHE A 129 -0.88 -23.77 14.43
N PRO A 130 -0.11 -24.53 13.61
CA PRO A 130 0.86 -25.50 14.12
C PRO A 130 1.91 -24.88 15.05
N PRO A 131 2.53 -25.68 15.95
CA PRO A 131 3.48 -25.16 16.94
C PRO A 131 4.67 -24.37 16.37
N GLU A 132 5.15 -24.71 15.17
CA GLU A 132 6.22 -23.99 14.47
C GLU A 132 5.86 -22.54 14.15
N SER A 133 4.59 -22.22 14.06
CA SER A 133 4.08 -20.85 13.85
C SER A 133 4.48 -19.89 14.99
N TYR A 134 4.64 -20.45 16.19
CA TYR A 134 5.01 -19.69 17.39
C TYR A 134 6.52 -19.71 17.65
N GLN A 135 7.30 -20.20 16.68
CA GLN A 135 8.77 -20.25 16.72
C GLN A 135 9.40 -19.32 15.68
N ILE A 136 8.59 -18.60 14.91
CA ILE A 136 9.07 -17.59 13.96
C ILE A 136 9.83 -16.53 14.74
N THR A 137 11.01 -16.14 14.26
CA THR A 137 11.84 -15.11 14.88
C THR A 137 12.10 -13.98 13.88
N TRP A 138 12.08 -12.74 14.37
CA TRP A 138 12.48 -11.55 13.62
C TRP A 138 12.93 -10.48 14.63
N PRO A 139 14.21 -10.54 15.10
CA PRO A 139 14.69 -9.76 16.23
C PRO A 139 15.12 -8.35 15.81
N ALA A 140 14.27 -7.61 15.08
CA ALA A 140 14.56 -6.25 14.72
C ALA A 140 14.62 -5.36 15.96
N PRO A 141 15.62 -4.44 16.05
CA PRO A 141 15.69 -3.50 17.15
C PRO A 141 14.56 -2.49 17.07
N GLY A 142 14.09 -1.99 18.21
CA GLY A 142 13.28 -0.80 18.30
C GLY A 142 14.11 0.47 18.17
N GLU A 143 13.43 1.63 18.08
CA GLU A 143 14.10 2.95 17.95
C GLU A 143 13.38 3.97 18.86
N PRO A 144 13.75 4.05 20.14
CA PRO A 144 13.11 4.98 21.08
C PRO A 144 13.23 6.46 20.68
N ALA A 145 14.28 6.84 19.94
CA ALA A 145 14.41 8.18 19.43
C ALA A 145 13.34 8.51 18.37
N LEU A 146 13.07 7.56 17.47
CA LEU A 146 11.96 7.68 16.53
C LEU A 146 10.61 7.73 17.26
N ALA A 147 10.42 6.91 18.28
CA ALA A 147 9.17 6.93 19.06
C ALA A 147 8.90 8.32 19.69
N ARG A 148 9.91 8.94 20.28
CA ARG A 148 9.81 10.33 20.77
C ARG A 148 9.50 11.31 19.65
N ARG A 149 10.17 11.17 18.49
CA ARG A 149 9.94 12.04 17.33
C ARG A 149 8.53 11.93 16.78
N VAL A 150 7.96 10.72 16.72
CA VAL A 150 6.56 10.48 16.36
C VAL A 150 5.63 11.25 17.30
N ARG A 151 5.84 11.14 18.62
CA ARG A 151 5.00 11.85 19.61
C ARG A 151 5.11 13.37 19.52
N GLU A 152 6.31 13.90 19.27
CA GLU A 152 6.51 15.35 19.03
C GLU A 152 5.69 15.84 17.83
N LEU A 153 5.73 15.10 16.71
CA LEU A 153 4.98 15.47 15.51
C LEU A 153 3.47 15.39 15.73
N LEU A 154 3.01 14.34 16.40
CA LEU A 154 1.60 14.19 16.75
C LEU A 154 1.13 15.32 17.68
N GLY A 155 1.91 15.64 18.72
CA GLY A 155 1.61 16.73 19.64
C GLY A 155 1.61 18.10 18.94
N GLY A 156 2.55 18.34 18.03
CA GLY A 156 2.58 19.56 17.20
C GLY A 156 1.37 19.71 16.28
N ALA A 157 0.72 18.59 15.93
CA ALA A 157 -0.52 18.57 15.15
C ALA A 157 -1.80 18.52 16.01
N GLY A 158 -1.68 18.62 17.33
CA GLY A 158 -2.82 18.65 18.27
C GLY A 158 -3.35 17.28 18.66
N PHE A 159 -2.58 16.20 18.43
CA PHE A 159 -2.94 14.86 18.88
C PHE A 159 -2.27 14.55 20.23
N ASP A 160 -3.06 14.22 21.23
CA ASP A 160 -2.54 13.51 22.40
C ASP A 160 -2.07 12.13 21.97
N SER A 161 -0.93 11.69 22.52
CA SER A 161 -0.33 10.39 22.19
C SER A 161 0.27 9.71 23.43
N ALA A 162 0.32 8.39 23.42
CA ALA A 162 0.93 7.59 24.47
C ALA A 162 2.13 6.78 23.92
N GLU A 163 2.84 6.11 24.82
CA GLU A 163 3.91 5.18 24.49
C GLU A 163 3.75 3.87 25.24
N ASN A 164 4.30 2.78 24.67
CA ASN A 164 4.27 1.48 25.27
C ASN A 164 5.62 0.76 25.05
N ALA A 165 6.38 0.54 26.13
CA ALA A 165 7.68 -0.11 26.08
C ALA A 165 7.60 -1.66 26.06
N GLU A 166 6.46 -2.22 26.45
CA GLU A 166 6.26 -3.67 26.57
C GLU A 166 5.61 -4.28 25.32
N ARG A 167 5.01 -3.45 24.46
CA ARG A 167 4.37 -3.91 23.22
C ARG A 167 5.39 -4.59 22.32
N GLY A 168 5.04 -5.80 21.85
CA GLY A 168 5.79 -6.52 20.82
C GLY A 168 5.26 -6.25 19.41
N PHE A 169 6.02 -6.65 18.39
CA PHE A 169 5.58 -6.64 17.00
C PHE A 169 4.49 -7.69 16.77
N ASP A 170 3.29 -7.27 16.38
CA ASP A 170 2.22 -8.18 15.96
C ASP A 170 2.48 -8.76 14.56
N HIS A 171 1.68 -9.76 14.13
CA HIS A 171 1.91 -10.42 12.84
C HIS A 171 1.71 -9.48 11.64
N GLY A 172 0.90 -8.46 11.76
CA GLY A 172 0.79 -7.41 10.74
C GLY A 172 2.11 -6.64 10.55
N THR A 173 2.99 -6.65 11.53
CA THR A 173 4.32 -6.03 11.46
C THR A 173 5.40 -7.07 11.15
N PHE A 174 5.59 -8.10 11.99
CA PHE A 174 6.75 -8.97 11.83
C PHE A 174 6.67 -9.89 10.61
N VAL A 175 5.49 -10.32 10.20
CA VAL A 175 5.33 -11.23 9.06
C VAL A 175 5.74 -10.57 7.74
N PRO A 176 5.15 -9.43 7.33
CA PRO A 176 5.58 -8.78 6.10
C PRO A 176 7.01 -8.25 6.19
N LEU A 177 7.43 -7.67 7.32
CA LEU A 177 8.78 -7.10 7.43
C LEU A 177 9.88 -8.16 7.47
N LYS A 178 9.60 -9.38 7.93
CA LYS A 178 10.53 -10.51 7.78
C LYS A 178 10.76 -10.91 6.32
N LEU A 179 9.81 -10.65 5.42
CA LEU A 179 10.00 -10.81 3.97
C LEU A 179 10.75 -9.63 3.36
N VAL A 180 10.46 -8.41 3.80
CA VAL A 180 11.09 -7.17 3.33
C VAL A 180 12.53 -7.07 3.81
N TYR A 181 12.76 -7.28 5.11
CA TYR A 181 14.06 -7.15 5.80
C TYR A 181 14.38 -8.44 6.59
N PRO A 182 14.73 -9.54 5.93
CA PRO A 182 14.92 -10.83 6.57
C PRO A 182 16.02 -10.84 7.63
N GLU A 183 17.04 -9.99 7.48
CA GLU A 183 18.16 -9.84 8.43
C GLU A 183 17.78 -9.10 9.71
N ALA A 184 16.56 -8.56 9.80
CA ALA A 184 16.05 -7.82 10.96
C ALA A 184 16.99 -6.71 11.47
N ASN A 185 17.72 -6.07 10.58
CA ASN A 185 18.77 -5.08 10.90
C ASN A 185 18.32 -3.62 10.76
N VAL A 186 17.07 -3.38 10.33
CA VAL A 186 16.50 -2.03 10.25
C VAL A 186 15.68 -1.75 11.50
N PRO A 187 16.02 -0.71 12.28
CA PRO A 187 15.24 -0.34 13.46
C PRO A 187 13.78 -0.10 13.11
N THR A 188 12.88 -0.66 13.90
CA THR A 188 11.45 -0.63 13.60
C THR A 188 10.63 -0.17 14.80
N VAL A 189 9.68 0.72 14.56
CA VAL A 189 8.72 1.22 15.53
C VAL A 189 7.32 0.96 15.01
N GLN A 190 6.41 0.53 15.89
CA GLN A 190 5.01 0.34 15.56
C GLN A 190 4.16 1.44 16.21
N LEU A 191 3.17 1.95 15.46
CA LEU A 191 2.19 2.92 15.92
C LEU A 191 0.80 2.29 15.84
N SER A 192 0.00 2.45 16.90
CA SER A 192 -1.37 1.97 16.94
C SER A 192 -2.31 2.79 16.06
N LEU A 193 -3.41 2.17 15.67
CA LEU A 193 -4.63 2.87 15.27
C LEU A 193 -5.27 3.52 16.51
N LYS A 194 -6.05 4.57 16.31
CA LYS A 194 -6.88 5.18 17.34
C LYS A 194 -8.26 4.52 17.38
N ARG A 195 -8.72 4.13 18.54
CA ARG A 195 -10.11 3.66 18.76
C ARG A 195 -11.10 4.69 18.24
N GLY A 196 -12.26 4.21 17.77
CA GLY A 196 -13.22 5.03 17.05
C GLY A 196 -13.03 4.94 15.54
N LEU A 197 -11.81 4.60 15.09
CA LEU A 197 -11.49 4.23 13.70
C LEU A 197 -11.99 5.26 12.66
N ASP A 198 -11.97 6.55 13.01
CA ASP A 198 -12.36 7.62 12.09
C ASP A 198 -11.30 7.76 10.97
N PRO A 199 -11.67 7.60 9.69
CA PRO A 199 -10.73 7.70 8.59
C PRO A 199 -10.13 9.11 8.45
N ARG A 200 -10.86 10.18 8.77
CA ARG A 200 -10.37 11.56 8.72
C ARG A 200 -9.28 11.81 9.75
N GLU A 201 -9.46 11.29 10.97
CA GLU A 201 -8.43 11.36 12.01
C GLU A 201 -7.17 10.61 11.57
N HIS A 202 -7.29 9.41 10.98
CA HIS A 202 -6.14 8.63 10.52
C HIS A 202 -5.41 9.28 9.33
N ILE A 203 -6.13 9.94 8.41
CA ILE A 203 -5.51 10.77 7.37
C ILE A 203 -4.75 11.94 8.00
N ALA A 204 -5.32 12.60 9.01
CA ALA A 204 -4.66 13.71 9.71
C ALA A 204 -3.43 13.24 10.49
N LEU A 205 -3.47 12.06 11.14
CA LEU A 205 -2.29 11.42 11.73
C LEU A 205 -1.18 11.22 10.69
N GLY A 206 -1.55 10.72 9.50
CA GLY A 206 -0.60 10.55 8.39
C GLY A 206 0.06 11.86 7.98
N ARG A 207 -0.70 12.94 7.82
CA ARG A 207 -0.16 14.27 7.51
C ARG A 207 0.83 14.76 8.57
N ALA A 208 0.52 14.53 9.85
CA ALA A 208 1.42 14.90 10.95
C ALA A 208 2.74 14.13 10.89
N LEU A 209 2.73 12.89 10.42
CA LEU A 209 3.91 12.03 10.31
C LEU A 209 4.74 12.24 9.03
N ALA A 210 4.22 12.98 8.04
CA ALA A 210 4.88 13.19 6.75
C ALA A 210 6.34 13.71 6.85
N PRO A 211 6.73 14.57 7.82
CA PRO A 211 8.11 15.04 7.96
C PRO A 211 9.13 13.92 8.19
N LEU A 212 8.74 12.79 8.79
CA LEU A 212 9.62 11.65 9.03
C LEU A 212 10.25 11.11 7.73
N ARG A 213 9.59 11.27 6.61
CA ARG A 213 10.08 10.85 5.29
C ARG A 213 11.37 11.58 4.91
N ASP A 214 11.42 12.87 5.17
CA ASP A 214 12.60 13.72 4.92
C ASP A 214 13.72 13.45 5.96
N GLU A 215 13.37 12.85 7.11
CA GLU A 215 14.27 12.41 8.16
C GLU A 215 14.89 11.03 7.91
N GLY A 216 14.46 10.35 6.81
CA GLY A 216 14.97 9.04 6.40
C GLY A 216 14.17 7.85 6.97
N VAL A 217 12.94 8.10 7.46
CA VAL A 217 12.06 7.04 7.97
C VAL A 217 11.13 6.54 6.87
N PHE A 218 11.13 5.22 6.66
CA PHE A 218 10.21 4.54 5.76
C PHE A 218 8.89 4.25 6.48
N ILE A 219 7.78 4.81 6.02
CA ILE A 219 6.47 4.65 6.65
C ILE A 219 5.68 3.56 5.92
N VAL A 220 5.24 2.55 6.67
CA VAL A 220 4.55 1.37 6.16
C VAL A 220 3.19 1.24 6.84
N GLY A 221 2.13 1.24 6.05
CA GLY A 221 0.80 0.84 6.50
C GLY A 221 0.58 -0.65 6.22
N SER A 222 0.34 -1.42 7.24
CA SER A 222 0.13 -2.86 7.15
C SER A 222 -1.34 -3.19 7.44
N GLY A 223 -2.03 -3.68 6.41
CA GLY A 223 -3.47 -3.97 6.47
C GLY A 223 -3.90 -4.89 5.34
N MET A 224 -5.16 -4.80 4.94
CA MET A 224 -5.73 -5.58 3.84
C MET A 224 -6.77 -4.73 3.10
N THR A 225 -6.89 -4.84 1.79
CA THR A 225 -7.98 -4.20 1.03
C THR A 225 -9.25 -5.03 0.96
N PHE A 226 -9.22 -6.26 1.45
CA PHE A 226 -10.37 -7.10 1.78
C PHE A 226 -10.13 -7.75 3.14
N HIS A 227 -11.03 -7.54 4.11
CA HIS A 227 -10.94 -8.17 5.43
C HIS A 227 -12.33 -8.52 5.99
N ASN A 228 -12.91 -9.61 5.47
CA ASN A 228 -14.12 -10.23 6.01
C ASN A 228 -13.92 -11.74 6.12
N LEU A 229 -13.48 -12.20 7.28
CA LEU A 229 -13.19 -13.62 7.52
C LEU A 229 -14.44 -14.51 7.44
N ARG A 230 -15.65 -13.96 7.62
CA ARG A 230 -16.91 -14.71 7.49
C ARG A 230 -17.34 -14.93 6.03
N ALA A 231 -16.82 -14.08 5.13
CA ALA A 231 -17.12 -14.12 3.70
C ALA A 231 -15.84 -14.33 2.87
N PHE A 232 -14.81 -14.96 3.45
CA PHE A 232 -13.49 -15.13 2.84
C PHE A 232 -13.49 -16.31 1.85
N GLY A 233 -13.72 -16.02 0.57
CA GLY A 233 -13.72 -17.01 -0.50
C GLY A 233 -14.39 -16.53 -1.79
N PRO A 234 -14.46 -17.40 -2.83
CA PRO A 234 -14.90 -17.06 -4.18
C PRO A 234 -16.28 -16.39 -4.27
N GLN A 235 -17.17 -16.68 -3.32
CA GLN A 235 -18.51 -16.08 -3.26
C GLN A 235 -18.47 -14.55 -3.10
N SER A 236 -17.36 -13.99 -2.63
CA SER A 236 -17.18 -12.55 -2.43
C SER A 236 -16.27 -11.90 -3.49
N SER A 237 -15.85 -12.64 -4.53
CA SER A 237 -14.90 -12.13 -5.53
C SER A 237 -15.43 -10.90 -6.26
N GLN A 238 -16.71 -10.90 -6.65
CA GLN A 238 -17.33 -9.74 -7.29
C GLN A 238 -17.36 -8.51 -6.39
N ALA A 239 -17.62 -8.69 -5.10
CA ALA A 239 -17.61 -7.60 -4.13
C ALA A 239 -16.19 -7.07 -3.88
N ALA A 240 -15.21 -7.97 -3.79
CA ALA A 240 -13.79 -7.62 -3.66
C ALA A 240 -13.32 -6.82 -4.88
N GLU A 241 -13.65 -7.26 -6.10
CA GLU A 241 -13.29 -6.56 -7.34
C GLU A 241 -13.95 -5.17 -7.44
N ALA A 242 -15.24 -5.06 -7.09
CA ALA A 242 -15.96 -3.79 -7.12
C ALA A 242 -15.38 -2.76 -6.12
N PHE A 243 -15.06 -3.20 -4.91
CA PHE A 243 -14.44 -2.37 -3.89
C PHE A 243 -13.01 -1.97 -4.27
N ASP A 244 -12.20 -2.92 -4.73
CA ASP A 244 -10.83 -2.68 -5.16
C ASP A 244 -10.76 -1.71 -6.36
N GLY A 245 -11.66 -1.86 -7.34
CA GLY A 245 -11.76 -0.92 -8.47
C GLY A 245 -12.08 0.49 -8.01
N TRP A 246 -13.00 0.65 -7.05
CA TRP A 246 -13.31 1.93 -6.43
C TRP A 246 -12.11 2.49 -5.67
N LEU A 247 -11.41 1.63 -4.92
CA LEU A 247 -10.26 2.03 -4.10
C LEU A 247 -9.10 2.50 -4.98
N ARG A 248 -8.75 1.77 -6.03
CA ARG A 248 -7.73 2.17 -7.01
C ARG A 248 -8.06 3.51 -7.68
N ALA A 249 -9.31 3.68 -8.11
CA ALA A 249 -9.76 4.97 -8.68
C ALA A 249 -9.70 6.12 -7.66
N SER A 250 -9.90 5.83 -6.36
CA SER A 250 -9.81 6.83 -5.30
C SER A 250 -8.37 7.21 -4.98
N ILE A 251 -7.46 6.24 -4.99
CA ILE A 251 -6.04 6.43 -4.71
C ILE A 251 -5.34 7.26 -5.79
N ASP A 252 -5.76 7.15 -7.06
CA ASP A 252 -5.17 7.87 -8.20
C ASP A 252 -5.57 9.36 -8.26
N LEU A 253 -6.52 9.79 -7.44
CA LEU A 253 -6.97 11.18 -7.40
C LEU A 253 -5.89 12.13 -6.81
N PRO A 254 -5.95 13.44 -7.14
CA PRO A 254 -5.19 14.46 -6.43
C PRO A 254 -5.44 14.42 -4.93
N GLN A 255 -4.47 14.89 -4.13
CA GLN A 255 -4.46 14.73 -2.67
C GLN A 255 -5.81 15.05 -2.00
N SER A 256 -6.38 16.24 -2.24
CA SER A 256 -7.61 16.66 -1.57
C SER A 256 -8.81 15.78 -1.90
N GLU A 257 -8.95 15.41 -3.19
CA GLU A 257 -10.02 14.54 -3.65
C GLU A 257 -9.84 13.10 -3.17
N ARG A 258 -8.60 12.59 -3.19
CA ARG A 258 -8.23 11.29 -2.63
C ARG A 258 -8.61 11.19 -1.16
N GLU A 259 -8.19 12.15 -0.34
CA GLU A 259 -8.44 12.18 1.09
C GLU A 259 -9.94 12.30 1.39
N GLN A 260 -10.68 13.14 0.66
CA GLN A 260 -12.13 13.23 0.78
C GLN A 260 -12.79 11.89 0.46
N ARG A 261 -12.42 11.28 -0.66
CA ARG A 261 -13.01 10.03 -1.11
C ARG A 261 -12.69 8.86 -0.17
N LEU A 262 -11.47 8.78 0.32
CA LEU A 262 -11.06 7.79 1.32
C LEU A 262 -11.78 8.01 2.67
N SER A 263 -12.03 9.26 3.07
CA SER A 263 -12.81 9.56 4.27
C SER A 263 -14.24 9.02 4.20
N ASP A 264 -14.81 8.99 2.99
CA ASP A 264 -16.16 8.52 2.73
C ASP A 264 -16.18 7.06 2.21
N TRP A 265 -15.17 6.26 2.51
CA TRP A 265 -14.96 4.90 2.02
C TRP A 265 -16.17 3.97 2.20
N SER A 266 -16.97 4.18 3.25
CA SER A 266 -18.17 3.37 3.52
C SER A 266 -19.28 3.53 2.48
N SER A 267 -19.18 4.55 1.62
CA SER A 267 -20.07 4.75 0.46
C SER A 267 -19.64 3.95 -0.78
N ALA A 268 -18.48 3.31 -0.73
CA ALA A 268 -17.96 2.51 -1.84
C ALA A 268 -18.82 1.27 -2.11
N PRO A 269 -18.84 0.76 -3.37
CA PRO A 269 -19.50 -0.49 -3.67
C PRO A 269 -19.02 -1.62 -2.76
N SER A 270 -19.95 -2.35 -2.17
CA SER A 270 -19.68 -3.50 -1.28
C SER A 270 -18.84 -3.19 -0.02
N ALA A 271 -18.64 -1.92 0.34
CA ALA A 271 -17.75 -1.49 1.42
C ALA A 271 -17.89 -2.31 2.70
N ARG A 272 -19.10 -2.43 3.25
CA ARG A 272 -19.37 -3.14 4.51
C ARG A 272 -19.42 -4.67 4.37
N LEU A 273 -19.50 -5.20 3.16
CA LEU A 273 -19.28 -6.61 2.91
C LEU A 273 -17.77 -6.93 2.93
N VAL A 274 -16.97 -6.08 2.31
CA VAL A 274 -15.50 -6.21 2.22
C VAL A 274 -14.85 -5.90 3.57
N HIS A 275 -15.29 -4.84 4.22
CA HIS A 275 -14.86 -4.42 5.56
C HIS A 275 -16.06 -4.26 6.48
N PRO A 276 -16.52 -5.33 7.18
CA PRO A 276 -17.53 -5.19 8.25
C PRO A 276 -17.08 -4.20 9.32
N ARG A 277 -15.77 -4.12 9.54
CA ARG A 277 -15.05 -3.17 10.38
C ARG A 277 -13.82 -2.66 9.62
N GLU A 278 -13.42 -1.45 9.87
CA GLU A 278 -12.44 -0.70 9.05
C GLU A 278 -10.97 -0.85 9.43
N GLU A 279 -10.63 -1.53 10.53
CA GLU A 279 -9.28 -1.58 11.09
C GLU A 279 -8.20 -1.98 10.07
N HIS A 280 -8.49 -2.93 9.17
CA HIS A 280 -7.54 -3.35 8.15
C HIS A 280 -7.41 -2.38 6.96
N LEU A 281 -8.35 -1.44 6.81
CA LEU A 281 -8.28 -0.40 5.80
C LEU A 281 -7.59 0.87 6.32
N LEU A 282 -7.67 1.15 7.62
CA LEU A 282 -7.19 2.41 8.21
C LEU A 282 -5.67 2.66 8.08
N PRO A 283 -4.79 1.66 8.07
CA PRO A 283 -3.38 1.92 7.76
C PRO A 283 -3.20 2.63 6.41
N LEU A 284 -4.05 2.35 5.41
CA LEU A 284 -4.03 3.07 4.12
C LEU A 284 -4.40 4.55 4.29
N MET A 285 -5.30 4.90 5.20
CA MET A 285 -5.68 6.29 5.47
C MET A 285 -4.49 7.09 6.02
N VAL A 286 -3.71 6.47 6.92
CA VAL A 286 -2.47 7.08 7.44
C VAL A 286 -1.45 7.25 6.31
N ILE A 287 -1.27 6.23 5.47
CA ILE A 287 -0.35 6.29 4.33
C ILE A 287 -0.78 7.37 3.32
N ALA A 288 -2.06 7.48 2.99
CA ALA A 288 -2.57 8.50 2.09
C ALA A 288 -2.33 9.92 2.63
N GLY A 289 -2.47 10.12 3.94
CA GLY A 289 -2.15 11.38 4.61
C GLY A 289 -0.65 11.71 4.59
N ALA A 290 0.22 10.71 4.87
CA ALA A 290 1.68 10.88 4.86
C ALA A 290 2.25 11.06 3.44
N ALA A 291 1.55 10.57 2.42
CA ALA A 291 1.89 10.75 1.01
C ALA A 291 1.81 12.21 0.57
N GLY A 292 0.84 12.98 1.10
CA GLY A 292 0.61 14.34 0.65
C GLY A 292 0.24 14.38 -0.83
N ALA A 293 0.94 15.19 -1.62
CA ALA A 293 0.68 15.37 -3.05
C ALA A 293 1.33 14.29 -3.95
N ASP A 294 2.06 13.34 -3.39
CA ASP A 294 2.71 12.29 -4.18
C ASP A 294 1.68 11.43 -4.91
N ARG A 295 2.04 11.02 -6.13
CA ARG A 295 1.24 10.10 -6.92
C ARG A 295 1.34 8.68 -6.41
N ALA A 296 0.25 7.96 -6.56
CA ALA A 296 0.18 6.55 -6.21
C ALA A 296 0.67 5.64 -7.35
N HIS A 297 1.24 4.50 -6.95
CA HIS A 297 1.48 3.35 -7.81
C HIS A 297 0.77 2.14 -7.21
N VAL A 298 0.32 1.21 -8.05
CA VAL A 298 -0.29 -0.06 -7.65
C VAL A 298 0.67 -1.20 -8.02
N PRO A 299 1.69 -1.48 -7.20
CA PRO A 299 2.73 -2.46 -7.53
C PRO A 299 2.26 -3.91 -7.38
N TYR A 300 1.17 -4.13 -6.66
CA TYR A 300 0.54 -5.43 -6.49
C TYR A 300 -0.98 -5.27 -6.57
N ASN A 301 -1.60 -6.13 -7.38
CA ASN A 301 -3.05 -6.28 -7.51
C ASN A 301 -3.37 -7.75 -7.80
N GLY A 302 -3.09 -8.60 -6.83
CA GLY A 302 -3.29 -10.05 -6.92
C GLY A 302 -4.57 -10.53 -6.27
N THR A 303 -4.68 -11.83 -6.07
CA THR A 303 -5.81 -12.46 -5.39
C THR A 303 -5.34 -13.41 -4.30
N ILE A 304 -6.19 -13.60 -3.28
CA ILE A 304 -6.11 -14.73 -2.34
C ILE A 304 -7.52 -15.31 -2.24
N ARG A 305 -7.70 -16.58 -2.64
CA ARG A 305 -9.01 -17.26 -2.74
C ARG A 305 -10.00 -16.47 -3.59
N ASP A 306 -9.54 -15.97 -4.75
CA ASP A 306 -10.29 -15.13 -5.69
C ASP A 306 -10.71 -13.75 -5.13
N LEU A 307 -10.23 -13.36 -3.96
CA LEU A 307 -10.47 -12.05 -3.39
C LEU A 307 -9.35 -11.09 -3.81
N ARG A 308 -9.71 -9.99 -4.48
CA ARG A 308 -8.77 -8.98 -4.94
C ARG A 308 -8.11 -8.27 -3.76
N LEU A 309 -6.78 -8.17 -3.81
CA LEU A 309 -5.95 -7.46 -2.84
C LEU A 309 -4.98 -6.54 -3.57
N SER A 310 -4.86 -5.32 -3.10
CA SER A 310 -3.95 -4.33 -3.67
C SER A 310 -2.95 -3.81 -2.64
N ALA A 311 -1.77 -3.42 -3.16
CA ALA A 311 -0.82 -2.59 -2.45
C ALA A 311 -0.67 -1.24 -3.15
N TYR A 312 -0.29 -0.23 -2.39
CA TYR A 312 -0.13 1.15 -2.87
C TYR A 312 1.18 1.74 -2.40
N HIS A 313 1.94 2.35 -3.32
CA HIS A 313 3.16 3.10 -3.02
C HIS A 313 2.99 4.55 -3.43
N PHE A 314 3.61 5.47 -2.69
CA PHE A 314 3.59 6.90 -2.97
C PHE A 314 4.99 7.49 -2.77
N GLY A 315 5.43 8.27 -3.76
CA GLY A 315 6.73 8.94 -3.75
C GLY A 315 7.83 8.27 -4.53
#